data_ab8a7c9988955b3245041eec4e76243b
#
_entry.id   ab8a7c9988955b3245041eec4e76243b
#
_cell.length_a   1.000
_cell.length_b   1.000
_cell.length_c   1.000
_cell.angle_alpha   90.00
_cell.angle_beta   90.00
_cell.angle_gamma   90.00
#
_symmetry.space_group_name_H-M   'P 1'
#
loop_
_entity.id
_entity.type
_entity.pdbx_description
1 polymer ?
#
loop_
_entity_poly.entity_id
_entity_poly.type
_entity_poly.pdbx_seq_one_letter_code
_entity_poly.pdbx_strand_id
1 'polypeptide(L)'
;NTETPDDTWSAWSSPYTVSQGSPIVSPKARFLQWRAVLSSKTESPLLTSISAAYLPRNMRPEVRSITVHPPGIVFQKPFSTGDPDLAGFENQTTPERSLTQAAMTAQGGGNAPALGRRTYQKGLQTLIWRADDQNGDELSFDVQYRREGDAAWRVLRAGVTDAILVWDTATLPNGTYFVKVVASDAPSNAPDSAMSGELDSVAFEVDNQPPGIGADQDTRRNIRLDGRELGE
;
A
#
# COMPACT_ATOMS: atom_id res chain seq x y z
N ASN A 1 6.61 -27.72 10.41
CA ASN A 1 5.35 -28.03 11.11
C ASN A 1 4.22 -28.20 10.08
N THR A 2 3.54 -29.30 10.14
CA THR A 2 2.38 -29.65 9.32
C THR A 2 1.11 -29.54 10.17
N GLU A 3 -0.05 -29.37 9.56
CA GLU A 3 -1.33 -29.33 10.26
C GLU A 3 -1.64 -30.66 10.95
N THR A 4 -1.24 -31.76 10.34
CA THR A 4 -1.34 -33.09 10.94
C THR A 4 -0.04 -33.42 11.67
N PRO A 5 -0.10 -33.89 12.94
CA PRO A 5 1.08 -34.29 13.71
C PRO A 5 1.92 -35.35 12.96
N ASP A 6 3.20 -35.10 12.85
CA ASP A 6 4.23 -35.95 12.26
C ASP A 6 5.54 -35.89 13.06
N ASP A 7 6.60 -36.48 12.57
CA ASP A 7 7.91 -36.51 13.23
C ASP A 7 8.58 -35.14 13.41
N THR A 8 8.03 -34.08 12.79
CA THR A 8 8.52 -32.70 12.95
C THR A 8 7.92 -31.99 14.17
N TRP A 9 6.91 -32.59 14.82
CA TRP A 9 6.30 -32.04 16.02
C TRP A 9 7.20 -32.26 17.24
N SER A 10 7.17 -31.31 18.16
CA SER A 10 7.85 -31.50 19.44
C SER A 10 7.19 -32.60 20.28
N ALA A 11 7.95 -33.18 21.20
CA ALA A 11 7.36 -34.03 22.21
C ALA A 11 6.32 -33.26 23.06
N TRP A 12 5.40 -33.97 23.70
CA TRP A 12 4.47 -33.39 24.64
C TRP A 12 5.22 -32.72 25.81
N SER A 13 4.76 -31.54 26.21
CA SER A 13 5.22 -30.93 27.44
C SER A 13 4.77 -31.73 28.70
N SER A 14 5.37 -31.44 29.83
CA SER A 14 4.82 -31.91 31.11
C SER A 14 3.39 -31.42 31.33
N PRO A 15 2.52 -32.18 32.04
CA PRO A 15 1.16 -31.76 32.31
C PRO A 15 1.07 -30.43 33.04
N TYR A 16 0.17 -29.56 32.61
CA TYR A 16 -0.22 -28.36 33.34
C TYR A 16 -1.31 -28.71 34.35
N THR A 17 -1.08 -28.42 35.63
CA THR A 17 -2.00 -28.78 36.72
C THR A 17 -2.61 -27.57 37.40
N VAL A 18 -2.23 -26.35 37.01
CA VAL A 18 -2.70 -25.11 37.63
C VAL A 18 -3.90 -24.57 36.86
N SER A 19 -5.06 -24.53 37.54
CA SER A 19 -6.33 -24.11 36.91
C SER A 19 -6.36 -22.63 36.52
N GLN A 20 -5.57 -21.77 37.16
CA GLN A 20 -5.48 -20.34 36.83
C GLN A 20 -4.64 -20.05 35.60
N GLY A 21 -3.95 -21.06 35.05
CA GLY A 21 -3.10 -20.95 33.88
C GLY A 21 -1.62 -21.15 34.21
N SER A 22 -0.88 -21.49 33.19
CA SER A 22 0.58 -21.68 33.22
C SER A 22 1.20 -21.24 31.93
N PRO A 23 2.44 -20.74 31.95
CA PRO A 23 3.16 -20.46 30.69
C PRO A 23 3.29 -21.72 29.83
N ILE A 24 3.01 -21.60 28.53
CA ILE A 24 3.24 -22.69 27.58
C ILE A 24 4.74 -22.83 27.35
N VAL A 25 5.29 -24.01 27.67
CA VAL A 25 6.73 -24.31 27.55
C VAL A 25 7.10 -25.02 26.25
N SER A 26 6.11 -25.39 25.43
CA SER A 26 6.34 -25.97 24.10
C SER A 26 7.10 -24.99 23.20
N PRO A 27 7.94 -25.46 22.28
CA PRO A 27 8.62 -24.59 21.31
C PRO A 27 7.64 -23.75 20.51
N LYS A 28 8.07 -22.55 20.10
CA LYS A 28 7.28 -21.69 19.21
C LYS A 28 7.02 -22.41 17.89
N ALA A 29 5.76 -22.51 17.50
CA ALA A 29 5.33 -23.22 16.29
C ALA A 29 4.07 -22.60 15.70
N ARG A 30 3.77 -22.91 14.42
CA ARG A 30 2.56 -22.46 13.74
C ARG A 30 1.30 -23.16 14.25
N PHE A 31 1.44 -24.42 14.68
CA PHE A 31 0.32 -25.24 15.16
C PHE A 31 0.57 -25.68 16.61
N LEU A 32 -0.49 -25.71 17.39
CA LEU A 32 -0.50 -26.16 18.76
C LEU A 32 -1.53 -27.30 18.89
N GLN A 33 -1.11 -28.40 19.50
CA GLN A 33 -2.00 -29.48 19.90
C GLN A 33 -2.10 -29.58 21.41
N TRP A 34 -3.27 -29.83 21.91
CA TRP A 34 -3.50 -30.07 23.33
C TRP A 34 -4.26 -31.36 23.57
N ARG A 35 -4.11 -31.94 24.75
CA ARG A 35 -4.90 -33.06 25.23
C ARG A 35 -5.23 -32.88 26.71
N ALA A 36 -6.41 -33.32 27.13
CA ALA A 36 -6.79 -33.37 28.51
C ALA A 36 -6.82 -34.83 28.97
N VAL A 37 -6.32 -35.08 30.20
CA VAL A 37 -6.45 -36.36 30.88
C VAL A 37 -7.29 -36.10 32.11
N LEU A 38 -8.49 -36.65 32.14
CA LEU A 38 -9.42 -36.51 33.23
C LEU A 38 -9.48 -37.82 33.99
N SER A 39 -9.39 -37.76 35.33
CA SER A 39 -9.50 -38.91 36.19
C SER A 39 -10.27 -38.55 37.47
N SER A 40 -11.09 -39.47 37.95
CA SER A 40 -11.83 -39.30 39.20
C SER A 40 -12.10 -40.67 39.83
N LYS A 41 -12.33 -40.64 41.12
CA LYS A 41 -12.72 -41.86 41.89
C LYS A 41 -14.22 -41.88 42.19
N THR A 42 -14.90 -40.76 42.19
CA THR A 42 -16.29 -40.65 42.69
C THR A 42 -17.23 -39.95 41.68
N GLU A 43 -16.80 -38.82 41.09
CA GLU A 43 -17.62 -38.04 40.16
C GLU A 43 -16.92 -37.88 38.81
N SER A 44 -17.67 -37.78 37.73
CA SER A 44 -17.12 -37.56 36.39
C SER A 44 -16.64 -36.10 36.27
N PRO A 45 -15.34 -35.83 36.09
CA PRO A 45 -14.84 -34.48 35.88
C PRO A 45 -15.32 -33.92 34.54
N LEU A 46 -15.61 -32.62 34.52
CA LEU A 46 -16.05 -31.90 33.33
C LEU A 46 -15.02 -30.83 32.98
N LEU A 47 -14.57 -30.84 31.72
CA LEU A 47 -13.77 -29.76 31.13
C LEU A 47 -14.67 -28.91 30.27
N THR A 48 -14.89 -27.65 30.66
CA THR A 48 -15.80 -26.72 29.97
C THR A 48 -15.11 -25.89 28.91
N SER A 49 -13.87 -25.49 29.13
CA SER A 49 -13.11 -24.66 28.18
C SER A 49 -11.61 -24.79 28.41
N ILE A 50 -10.86 -24.54 27.34
CA ILE A 50 -9.42 -24.30 27.37
C ILE A 50 -9.15 -23.01 26.61
N SER A 51 -8.35 -22.13 27.20
CA SER A 51 -7.91 -20.90 26.57
C SER A 51 -6.38 -20.90 26.49
N ALA A 52 -5.84 -20.65 25.29
CA ALA A 52 -4.41 -20.44 25.08
C ALA A 52 -4.20 -19.02 24.55
N ALA A 53 -3.52 -18.18 25.34
CA ALA A 53 -3.07 -16.88 24.85
C ALA A 53 -1.77 -17.06 24.08
N TYR A 54 -1.69 -16.46 22.90
CA TYR A 54 -0.50 -16.49 22.08
C TYR A 54 -0.25 -15.13 21.44
N LEU A 55 1.02 -14.84 21.18
CA LEU A 55 1.44 -13.67 20.40
C LEU A 55 1.92 -14.17 19.04
N PRO A 56 1.26 -13.77 17.93
CA PRO A 56 1.74 -14.12 16.61
C PRO A 56 3.14 -13.50 16.39
N ARG A 57 3.98 -14.21 15.63
CA ARG A 57 5.24 -13.61 15.19
C ARG A 57 4.94 -12.48 14.22
N ASN A 58 5.53 -11.31 14.43
CA ASN A 58 5.45 -10.24 13.46
C ASN A 58 6.08 -10.68 12.12
N MET A 59 5.38 -10.42 11.03
CA MET A 59 5.79 -10.70 9.65
C MET A 59 5.98 -9.36 8.94
N ARG A 60 7.01 -9.31 8.11
CA ARG A 60 7.32 -8.10 7.35
C ARG A 60 6.19 -7.76 6.37
N PRO A 61 5.70 -6.51 6.33
CA PRO A 61 4.77 -6.06 5.32
C PRO A 61 5.39 -6.16 3.91
N GLU A 62 4.55 -6.40 2.91
CA GLU A 62 4.97 -6.58 1.53
C GLU A 62 4.26 -5.57 0.63
N VAL A 63 5.03 -4.72 -0.05
CA VAL A 63 4.50 -3.85 -1.12
C VAL A 63 4.39 -4.69 -2.39
N ARG A 64 3.17 -4.93 -2.87
CA ARG A 64 2.87 -5.81 -4.01
C ARG A 64 3.03 -5.14 -5.35
N SER A 65 2.63 -3.88 -5.44
CA SER A 65 2.67 -3.13 -6.68
C SER A 65 2.70 -1.62 -6.43
N ILE A 66 3.30 -0.89 -7.36
CA ILE A 66 3.23 0.56 -7.46
C ILE A 66 2.76 0.90 -8.87
N THR A 67 1.69 1.68 -8.97
CA THR A 67 1.14 2.19 -10.22
C THR A 67 1.38 3.69 -10.28
N VAL A 68 2.15 4.14 -11.26
CA VAL A 68 2.33 5.55 -11.59
C VAL A 68 1.33 5.87 -12.70
N HIS A 69 0.33 6.70 -12.40
CA HIS A 69 -0.65 7.10 -13.41
C HIS A 69 -0.04 8.09 -14.43
N PRO A 70 -0.59 8.17 -15.64
CA PRO A 70 -0.17 9.18 -16.60
C PRO A 70 -0.26 10.60 -16.04
N PRO A 71 0.60 11.53 -16.49
CA PRO A 71 0.58 12.92 -16.03
C PRO A 71 -0.81 13.55 -16.16
N GLY A 72 -1.21 14.32 -15.19
CA GLY A 72 -2.50 15.00 -15.13
C GLY A 72 -3.66 14.15 -14.64
N ILE A 73 -3.50 12.84 -14.45
CA ILE A 73 -4.58 11.98 -13.95
C ILE A 73 -4.61 12.03 -12.44
N VAL A 74 -5.75 12.51 -11.91
CA VAL A 74 -6.05 12.57 -10.48
C VAL A 74 -7.43 11.99 -10.20
N PHE A 75 -7.66 11.57 -8.96
CA PHE A 75 -8.92 10.99 -8.50
C PHE A 75 -9.53 11.86 -7.40
N GLN A 76 -10.83 12.08 -7.45
CA GLN A 76 -11.57 12.72 -6.37
C GLN A 76 -11.73 11.74 -5.20
N LYS A 77 -11.88 12.26 -3.98
CA LYS A 77 -12.31 11.43 -2.86
C LYS A 77 -13.73 10.92 -3.12
N PRO A 78 -14.03 9.64 -2.87
CA PRO A 78 -15.39 9.14 -3.00
C PRO A 78 -16.28 9.85 -1.97
N PHE A 79 -17.52 10.18 -2.38
CA PHE A 79 -18.57 10.77 -1.51
C PHE A 79 -18.27 12.18 -0.93
N SER A 80 -17.40 12.95 -1.55
CA SER A 80 -17.20 14.35 -1.19
C SER A 80 -18.43 15.18 -1.62
N THR A 81 -19.12 15.77 -0.65
CA THR A 81 -20.23 16.72 -0.88
C THR A 81 -19.67 18.14 -0.76
N GLY A 82 -18.99 18.63 -1.76
CA GLY A 82 -18.37 19.97 -1.73
C GLY A 82 -17.37 20.14 -2.87
N ASP A 83 -16.45 21.08 -2.71
CA ASP A 83 -15.33 21.24 -3.65
C ASP A 83 -14.61 19.88 -3.84
N PRO A 84 -14.26 19.51 -5.08
CA PRO A 84 -13.70 18.22 -5.38
C PRO A 84 -12.34 18.05 -4.69
N ASP A 85 -12.36 17.43 -3.53
CA ASP A 85 -11.17 17.09 -2.78
C ASP A 85 -10.45 15.91 -3.46
N LEU A 86 -9.16 16.05 -3.70
CA LEU A 86 -8.37 15.03 -4.39
C LEU A 86 -7.91 13.96 -3.42
N ALA A 87 -8.12 12.70 -3.79
CA ALA A 87 -7.58 11.58 -3.04
C ALA A 87 -6.05 11.59 -3.10
N GLY A 88 -5.39 11.51 -1.93
CA GLY A 88 -3.93 11.54 -1.83
C GLY A 88 -3.29 12.94 -1.93
N PHE A 89 -4.10 14.01 -2.00
CA PHE A 89 -3.63 15.38 -1.92
C PHE A 89 -3.98 15.95 -0.54
N GLU A 90 -3.06 15.89 0.38
CA GLU A 90 -3.24 16.47 1.71
C GLU A 90 -2.85 17.95 1.71
N ASN A 91 -3.83 18.83 1.87
CA ASN A 91 -3.59 20.16 2.40
C ASN A 91 -3.21 20.02 3.89
N GLN A 92 -2.09 20.60 4.28
CA GLN A 92 -1.39 20.46 5.59
C GLN A 92 -2.17 20.96 6.83
N THR A 93 -3.50 20.95 6.87
CA THR A 93 -4.21 21.68 7.92
C THR A 93 -5.18 20.92 8.79
N THR A 94 -5.37 19.60 8.69
CA THR A 94 -6.18 18.93 9.74
C THR A 94 -5.88 17.43 9.86
N PRO A 95 -5.59 16.92 11.09
CA PRO A 95 -5.58 15.49 11.37
C PRO A 95 -7.02 15.05 11.71
N GLU A 96 -7.93 15.05 10.77
CA GLU A 96 -9.22 14.39 10.95
C GLU A 96 -9.17 13.00 10.31
N ARG A 97 -8.94 12.00 11.17
CA ARG A 97 -9.22 10.61 10.85
C ARG A 97 -10.68 10.51 10.43
N SER A 98 -10.92 10.37 9.15
CA SER A 98 -12.25 10.08 8.64
C SER A 98 -12.69 8.69 9.11
N LEU A 99 -13.60 8.64 10.08
CA LEU A 99 -14.20 7.41 10.62
C LEU A 99 -14.92 6.55 9.56
N THR A 100 -15.14 7.11 8.38
CA THR A 100 -15.75 6.42 7.24
C THR A 100 -14.77 5.50 6.48
N GLN A 101 -13.47 5.74 6.57
CA GLN A 101 -12.46 4.94 5.87
C GLN A 101 -12.21 3.61 6.57
N ALA A 102 -12.27 3.57 7.91
CA ALA A 102 -12.14 2.35 8.69
C ALA A 102 -13.28 1.32 8.44
N ALA A 103 -14.45 1.78 8.01
CA ALA A 103 -15.59 0.90 7.73
C ALA A 103 -15.52 0.26 6.33
N MET A 104 -14.77 0.85 5.39
CA MET A 104 -14.66 0.33 4.01
C MET A 104 -13.48 -0.64 3.80
N THR A 105 -12.47 -0.59 4.66
CA THR A 105 -11.33 -1.53 4.63
C THR A 105 -11.66 -2.91 5.18
N ALA A 106 -12.79 -3.06 5.88
CA ALA A 106 -13.18 -4.34 6.50
C ALA A 106 -13.76 -5.39 5.52
N GLN A 107 -13.90 -5.08 4.23
CA GLN A 107 -14.60 -5.96 3.28
C GLN A 107 -13.78 -6.49 2.10
N GLY A 108 -12.49 -6.24 2.05
CA GLY A 108 -11.64 -6.78 0.98
C GLY A 108 -10.17 -6.76 1.40
N GLY A 109 -9.58 -7.94 1.58
CA GLY A 109 -8.17 -8.06 1.91
C GLY A 109 -7.27 -7.33 0.91
N GLY A 110 -6.69 -6.22 1.34
CA GLY A 110 -5.76 -5.40 0.58
C GLY A 110 -6.03 -3.91 0.80
N ASN A 111 -4.96 -3.17 1.09
CA ASN A 111 -4.99 -1.73 1.37
C ASN A 111 -5.19 -0.90 0.08
N ALA A 112 -6.18 -1.25 -0.74
CA ALA A 112 -6.49 -0.54 -1.97
C ALA A 112 -7.31 0.72 -1.65
N PRO A 113 -6.88 1.93 -2.10
CA PRO A 113 -7.62 3.15 -1.85
C PRO A 113 -8.96 3.13 -2.58
N ALA A 114 -10.01 3.64 -1.91
CA ALA A 114 -11.28 3.91 -2.58
C ALA A 114 -11.09 5.11 -3.52
N LEU A 115 -11.22 4.87 -4.82
CA LEU A 115 -11.06 5.91 -5.84
C LEU A 115 -12.42 6.43 -6.28
N GLY A 116 -12.59 7.73 -6.23
CA GLY A 116 -13.74 8.41 -6.80
C GLY A 116 -13.58 8.70 -8.30
N ARG A 117 -14.23 9.77 -8.77
CA ARG A 117 -14.20 10.15 -10.19
C ARG A 117 -12.78 10.54 -10.62
N ARG A 118 -12.35 9.99 -11.75
CA ARG A 118 -11.13 10.39 -12.44
C ARG A 118 -11.30 11.78 -13.08
N THR A 119 -10.33 12.66 -12.85
CA THR A 119 -10.29 14.02 -13.42
C THR A 119 -8.90 14.31 -13.97
N TYR A 120 -8.75 15.44 -14.64
CA TYR A 120 -7.47 15.87 -15.20
C TYR A 120 -7.04 17.19 -14.55
N GLN A 121 -5.83 17.22 -13.99
CA GLN A 121 -5.17 18.43 -13.50
C GLN A 121 -3.71 18.47 -13.97
N LYS A 122 -3.39 19.47 -14.78
CA LYS A 122 -2.04 19.64 -15.33
C LYS A 122 -0.99 19.76 -14.20
N GLY A 123 0.14 19.10 -14.39
CA GLY A 123 1.29 19.12 -13.47
C GLY A 123 1.20 18.15 -12.32
N LEU A 124 0.03 17.54 -12.07
CA LEU A 124 -0.13 16.54 -11.02
C LEU A 124 0.02 15.12 -11.58
N GLN A 125 0.56 14.24 -10.75
CA GLN A 125 0.72 12.83 -11.05
C GLN A 125 0.30 11.99 -9.84
N THR A 126 -0.52 10.99 -10.07
CA THR A 126 -1.01 10.11 -9.01
C THR A 126 -0.18 8.85 -8.93
N LEU A 127 0.23 8.52 -7.73
CA LEU A 127 0.87 7.27 -7.34
C LEU A 127 -0.12 6.46 -6.53
N ILE A 128 -0.28 5.17 -6.85
CA ILE A 128 -1.12 4.23 -6.11
C ILE A 128 -0.30 2.98 -5.87
N TRP A 129 -0.39 2.41 -4.68
CA TRP A 129 0.27 1.15 -4.37
C TRP A 129 -0.67 0.19 -3.67
N ARG A 130 -0.25 -1.05 -3.61
CA ARG A 130 -0.88 -2.11 -2.82
C ARG A 130 0.16 -2.71 -1.91
N ALA A 131 -0.19 -2.86 -0.66
CA ALA A 131 0.63 -3.51 0.34
C ALA A 131 -0.23 -4.42 1.20
N ASP A 132 0.35 -5.52 1.62
CA ASP A 132 -0.30 -6.49 2.51
C ASP A 132 0.58 -6.75 3.72
N ASP A 133 -0.07 -7.03 4.83
CA ASP A 133 0.56 -7.56 6.02
C ASP A 133 -0.11 -8.87 6.44
N GLN A 134 0.70 -9.92 6.70
CA GLN A 134 0.17 -11.24 7.06
C GLN A 134 -0.44 -11.28 8.46
N ASN A 135 -0.05 -10.35 9.33
CA ASN A 135 -0.62 -10.20 10.67
C ASN A 135 -1.91 -9.38 10.67
N GLY A 136 -2.18 -8.66 9.56
CA GLY A 136 -3.29 -7.72 9.46
C GLY A 136 -3.01 -6.40 10.17
N ASP A 137 -1.75 -6.05 10.32
CA ASP A 137 -1.31 -4.83 11.00
C ASP A 137 -1.66 -3.57 10.19
N GLU A 138 -1.89 -2.46 10.90
CA GLU A 138 -2.01 -1.15 10.25
C GLU A 138 -0.64 -0.75 9.67
N LEU A 139 -0.66 -0.26 8.44
CA LEU A 139 0.55 0.14 7.73
C LEU A 139 0.65 1.66 7.61
N SER A 140 1.89 2.15 7.71
CA SER A 140 2.29 3.49 7.29
C SER A 140 3.29 3.40 6.15
N PHE A 141 3.31 4.43 5.29
CA PHE A 141 4.11 4.41 4.08
C PHE A 141 5.01 5.64 4.02
N ASP A 142 6.28 5.41 3.67
CA ASP A 142 7.19 6.46 3.25
C ASP A 142 7.38 6.35 1.74
N VAL A 143 7.09 7.45 1.05
CA VAL A 143 7.24 7.55 -0.40
C VAL A 143 8.49 8.36 -0.71
N GLN A 144 9.37 7.78 -1.51
CA GLN A 144 10.64 8.38 -1.92
C GLN A 144 10.72 8.39 -3.45
N TYR A 145 11.53 9.28 -3.99
CA TYR A 145 11.81 9.34 -5.42
C TYR A 145 13.27 9.57 -5.71
N ARG A 146 13.70 9.21 -6.90
CA ARG A 146 15.00 9.57 -7.46
C ARG A 146 14.91 9.75 -8.97
N ARG A 147 15.75 10.61 -9.51
CA ARG A 147 15.96 10.71 -10.94
C ARG A 147 16.93 9.61 -11.39
N GLU A 148 16.80 9.16 -12.62
CA GLU A 148 17.77 8.25 -13.23
C GLU A 148 19.18 8.87 -13.19
N GLY A 149 20.17 8.06 -12.73
CA GLY A 149 21.53 8.51 -12.49
C GLY A 149 21.81 9.08 -11.10
N ASP A 150 20.79 9.44 -10.32
CA ASP A 150 20.97 9.83 -8.91
C ASP A 150 21.24 8.58 -8.06
N ALA A 151 22.23 8.67 -7.16
CA ALA A 151 22.56 7.59 -6.24
C ALA A 151 21.64 7.56 -5.01
N ALA A 152 21.10 8.71 -4.62
CA ALA A 152 20.34 8.87 -3.39
C ALA A 152 18.82 9.00 -3.64
N TRP A 153 18.05 8.35 -2.79
CA TRP A 153 16.60 8.56 -2.70
C TRP A 153 16.29 9.83 -1.91
N ARG A 154 15.30 10.57 -2.35
CA ARG A 154 14.77 11.77 -1.68
C ARG A 154 13.39 11.47 -1.16
N VAL A 155 13.11 11.85 0.07
CA VAL A 155 11.77 11.68 0.66
C VAL A 155 10.81 12.64 -0.03
N LEU A 156 9.74 12.07 -0.61
CA LEU A 156 8.63 12.82 -1.16
C LEU A 156 7.59 13.07 -0.07
N ARG A 157 7.22 12.04 0.66
CA ARG A 157 6.29 12.10 1.80
C ARG A 157 6.59 10.96 2.77
N ALA A 158 6.51 11.22 4.06
CA ALA A 158 6.64 10.22 5.12
C ALA A 158 5.35 10.07 5.92
N GLY A 159 5.13 8.87 6.46
CA GLY A 159 4.02 8.57 7.36
C GLY A 159 2.64 8.62 6.70
N VAL A 160 2.53 8.35 5.40
CA VAL A 160 1.25 8.27 4.68
C VAL A 160 0.48 7.04 5.14
N THR A 161 -0.79 7.19 5.43
CA THR A 161 -1.67 6.06 5.84
C THR A 161 -2.50 5.51 4.68
N ASP A 162 -2.78 6.34 3.68
CA ASP A 162 -3.51 5.94 2.47
C ASP A 162 -2.56 5.39 1.41
N ALA A 163 -2.98 4.39 0.67
CA ALA A 163 -2.19 3.78 -0.39
C ALA A 163 -2.24 4.58 -1.71
N ILE A 164 -2.31 5.90 -1.61
CA ILE A 164 -2.37 6.85 -2.72
C ILE A 164 -1.66 8.15 -2.35
N LEU A 165 -0.94 8.73 -3.31
CA LEU A 165 -0.32 10.04 -3.18
C LEU A 165 -0.42 10.79 -4.50
N VAL A 166 -0.78 12.08 -4.44
CA VAL A 166 -0.70 12.99 -5.57
C VAL A 166 0.56 13.85 -5.43
N TRP A 167 1.33 13.87 -6.48
CA TRP A 167 2.60 14.58 -6.56
C TRP A 167 2.54 15.69 -7.61
N ASP A 168 2.93 16.91 -7.24
CA ASP A 168 3.16 18.00 -8.19
C ASP A 168 4.54 17.81 -8.85
N THR A 169 4.54 17.33 -10.08
CA THR A 169 5.74 17.09 -10.87
C THR A 169 6.13 18.29 -11.74
N ALA A 170 5.32 19.36 -11.75
CA ALA A 170 5.58 20.55 -12.60
C ALA A 170 6.90 21.25 -12.25
N THR A 171 7.35 21.13 -11.00
CA THR A 171 8.59 21.75 -10.51
C THR A 171 9.84 20.90 -10.75
N LEU A 172 9.66 19.68 -11.24
CA LEU A 172 10.79 18.77 -11.47
C LEU A 172 11.44 19.02 -12.82
N PRO A 173 12.77 18.86 -12.91
CA PRO A 173 13.45 18.77 -14.20
C PRO A 173 12.91 17.60 -15.05
N ASN A 174 12.84 17.79 -16.37
CA ASN A 174 12.51 16.71 -17.27
C ASN A 174 13.49 15.54 -17.16
N GLY A 175 12.99 14.33 -17.28
CA GLY A 175 13.79 13.12 -17.25
C GLY A 175 13.05 11.91 -16.73
N THR A 176 13.80 10.82 -16.59
CA THR A 176 13.30 9.54 -16.10
C THR A 176 13.41 9.49 -14.57
N TYR A 177 12.36 9.03 -13.92
CA TYR A 177 12.27 8.95 -12.47
C TYR A 177 11.81 7.56 -12.02
N PHE A 178 12.11 7.28 -10.76
CA PHE A 178 11.64 6.11 -10.02
C PHE A 178 11.01 6.57 -8.70
N VAL A 179 10.03 5.82 -8.25
CA VAL A 179 9.42 5.97 -6.93
C VAL A 179 9.67 4.71 -6.14
N LYS A 180 9.99 4.86 -4.86
CA LYS A 180 10.09 3.79 -3.88
C LYS A 180 9.01 3.99 -2.83
N VAL A 181 8.29 2.93 -2.50
CA VAL A 181 7.36 2.90 -1.37
C VAL A 181 7.93 1.96 -0.31
N VAL A 182 8.08 2.47 0.89
CA VAL A 182 8.46 1.70 2.08
C VAL A 182 7.22 1.58 2.96
N ALA A 183 6.72 0.37 3.13
CA ALA A 183 5.63 0.07 4.06
C ALA A 183 6.20 -0.32 5.42
N SER A 184 5.63 0.19 6.50
CA SER A 184 6.02 -0.13 7.87
C SER A 184 4.78 -0.50 8.70
N ASP A 185 4.91 -1.53 9.53
CA ASP A 185 3.90 -1.99 10.50
C ASP A 185 4.06 -1.33 11.88
N ALA A 186 4.91 -0.30 11.98
CA ALA A 186 5.17 0.45 13.21
C ALA A 186 3.91 1.00 13.91
N PRO A 187 2.79 1.35 13.22
CA PRO A 187 1.57 1.75 13.90
C PRO A 187 0.98 0.69 14.83
N SER A 188 1.18 -0.60 14.52
CA SER A 188 0.63 -1.74 15.28
C SER A 188 1.66 -2.44 16.16
N ASN A 189 2.95 -2.15 15.99
CA ASN A 189 4.03 -2.87 16.64
C ASN A 189 4.93 -1.96 17.48
N ALA A 190 5.56 -2.54 18.50
CA ALA A 190 6.56 -1.82 19.28
C ALA A 190 7.81 -1.52 18.43
N PRO A 191 8.55 -0.42 18.74
CA PRO A 191 9.69 0.00 17.91
C PRO A 191 10.78 -1.05 17.69
N ASP A 192 10.95 -1.96 18.64
CA ASP A 192 11.94 -3.06 18.60
C ASP A 192 11.48 -4.26 17.79
N SER A 193 10.19 -4.35 17.48
CA SER A 193 9.57 -5.46 16.74
C SER A 193 8.98 -5.02 15.40
N ALA A 194 8.83 -3.72 15.18
CA ALA A 194 8.33 -3.18 13.93
C ALA A 194 9.25 -3.56 12.75
N MET A 195 8.63 -3.87 11.63
CA MET A 195 9.29 -4.27 10.39
C MET A 195 8.87 -3.37 9.23
N SER A 196 9.68 -3.37 8.18
CA SER A 196 9.34 -2.66 6.95
C SER A 196 9.71 -3.45 5.72
N GLY A 197 8.92 -3.29 4.66
CA GLY A 197 9.16 -3.83 3.32
C GLY A 197 9.09 -2.73 2.27
N GLU A 198 9.81 -2.86 1.19
CA GLU A 198 9.90 -1.83 0.16
C GLU A 198 9.78 -2.39 -1.25
N LEU A 199 9.37 -1.53 -2.18
CA LEU A 199 9.33 -1.82 -3.61
C LEU A 199 9.67 -0.55 -4.38
N ASP A 200 10.40 -0.70 -5.48
CA ASP A 200 10.67 0.35 -6.46
C ASP A 200 9.65 0.25 -7.61
N SER A 201 9.20 1.38 -8.13
CA SER A 201 8.35 1.42 -9.32
C SER A 201 9.17 1.08 -10.58
N VAL A 202 8.46 0.81 -11.68
CA VAL A 202 9.05 0.93 -13.01
C VAL A 202 9.43 2.39 -13.28
N ALA A 203 10.38 2.60 -14.20
CA ALA A 203 10.75 3.93 -14.65
C ALA A 203 9.55 4.65 -15.29
N PHE A 204 9.43 5.96 -15.05
CA PHE A 204 8.45 6.82 -15.71
C PHE A 204 9.08 8.17 -16.08
N GLU A 205 8.51 8.81 -17.07
CA GLU A 205 9.02 10.08 -17.57
C GLU A 205 8.24 11.26 -16.99
N VAL A 206 8.97 12.30 -16.63
CA VAL A 206 8.44 13.63 -16.34
C VAL A 206 8.85 14.55 -17.48
N ASP A 207 7.86 15.07 -18.22
CA ASP A 207 8.04 16.04 -19.30
C ASP A 207 7.12 17.24 -19.07
N ASN A 208 7.72 18.35 -18.67
CA ASN A 208 7.05 19.61 -18.40
C ASN A 208 7.17 20.60 -19.59
N GLN A 209 7.73 20.16 -20.73
CA GLN A 209 7.84 21.04 -21.89
C GLN A 209 6.49 21.15 -22.61
N PRO A 210 6.09 22.38 -23.00
CA PRO A 210 4.95 22.52 -23.88
C PRO A 210 5.28 21.89 -25.25
N PRO A 211 4.29 21.29 -25.93
CA PRO A 211 4.49 20.76 -27.27
C PRO A 211 5.04 21.85 -28.17
N GLY A 212 6.22 21.63 -28.73
CA GLY A 212 6.78 22.51 -29.77
C GLY A 212 5.95 22.36 -31.02
N ILE A 213 5.29 23.42 -31.48
CA ILE A 213 4.76 23.47 -32.83
C ILE A 213 5.98 23.60 -33.74
N GLY A 214 6.47 22.51 -34.29
CA GLY A 214 7.44 22.54 -35.38
C GLY A 214 6.81 23.34 -36.52
N ALA A 215 7.32 24.54 -36.75
CA ALA A 215 7.00 25.26 -37.98
C ALA A 215 7.59 24.40 -39.11
N ASP A 216 6.74 23.61 -39.74
CA ASP A 216 7.06 22.89 -40.96
C ASP A 216 7.34 23.96 -42.02
N GLN A 217 8.62 24.26 -42.23
CA GLN A 217 9.06 25.27 -43.20
C GLN A 217 8.98 24.76 -44.64
N ASP A 218 8.27 23.68 -44.91
CA ASP A 218 8.26 23.13 -46.27
C ASP A 218 6.86 22.82 -46.79
N THR A 219 6.05 23.87 -46.96
CA THR A 219 4.93 23.81 -47.93
C THR A 219 4.57 25.22 -48.43
N ARG A 220 5.55 25.95 -49.00
CA ARG A 220 5.25 26.90 -50.02
C ARG A 220 5.14 26.15 -51.38
N ARG A 221 4.17 25.31 -51.50
CA ARG A 221 3.69 24.90 -52.82
C ARG A 221 2.93 26.07 -53.41
N ASN A 222 3.58 26.72 -54.38
CA ASN A 222 2.95 27.64 -55.30
C ASN A 222 1.72 26.98 -55.88
N ILE A 223 0.52 27.37 -55.47
CA ILE A 223 -0.71 27.12 -56.21
C ILE A 223 -0.69 28.11 -57.35
N ARG A 224 -0.21 27.67 -58.52
CA ARG A 224 -0.44 28.35 -59.80
C ARG A 224 -1.90 28.13 -60.13
N LEU A 225 -2.72 29.12 -59.96
CA LEU A 225 -4.03 29.17 -60.58
C LEU A 225 -3.80 29.42 -62.07
N ASP A 226 -3.91 28.39 -62.88
CA ASP A 226 -4.01 28.54 -64.31
C ASP A 226 -5.32 29.27 -64.63
N GLY A 227 -5.20 30.55 -64.99
CA GLY A 227 -6.27 31.33 -65.49
C GLY A 227 -6.62 30.80 -66.90
N ARG A 228 -7.74 30.11 -66.96
CA ARG A 228 -8.46 30.00 -68.27
C ARG A 228 -9.45 31.13 -68.35
N GLU A 229 -9.12 32.08 -69.22
CA GLU A 229 -10.09 33.02 -69.77
C GLU A 229 -11.12 32.20 -70.56
N LEU A 230 -12.38 32.33 -70.22
CA LEU A 230 -13.49 32.00 -71.10
C LEU A 230 -13.85 33.31 -71.81
N GLY A 231 -13.42 33.40 -73.03
CA GLY A 231 -13.94 34.40 -73.98
C GLY A 231 -15.27 33.89 -74.57
N GLU A 232 -16.16 34.90 -74.80
CA GLU A 232 -17.45 34.92 -75.48
C GLU A 232 -18.59 34.07 -74.93
#